data_8f81006585a04c8eb278eeed0d918a8f
#
_entry.id   8f81006585a04c8eb278eeed0d918a8f
#
_cell.length_a   1.000
_cell.length_b   1.000
_cell.length_c   1.000
_cell.angle_alpha   90.00
_cell.angle_beta   90.00
_cell.angle_gamma   90.00
#
_symmetry.space_group_name_H-M   'P 1'
#
loop_
_entity.id
_entity.type
_entity.pdbx_description
1 polymer ?
#
loop_
_entity_poly.entity_id
_entity_poly.type
_entity_poly.pdbx_seq_one_letter_code
_entity_poly.pdbx_strand_id
1 'polypeptide(L)'
;MNRTPPVKPFLAAAAARVRRPEPWKRGRVLAALALLLGLLMLLHTEIPNGLGNLGSLVETFLPWFGLLIPVLLVGAVWRRSASAAVALLLPVVVWLNLFGGLLGDRSRPGGDFTVAEQNVDADNPDPAGTARDLATSGADLLALVELTPQATGIYEKGLAKAYPYHTVQGTVGVWSKAALSDTRPIDIMDYGPLAATKSSDQEMASNRALRTTVATDHGPLTVYVAHLGSVRVVPRGGFWTASRNIGVQALGRSVAADASRRVVLLGDLNGSTDDRAFAALTSRLRSAQDAAGDGFGFTWPAAFPVVRFDQILVRGVEPDSSWVLPSTGSDHLPVAARITW
;
A
#
# COMPACT_ATOMS: atom_id res chain seq x y z
N MET A 1 -20.88 53.53 74.91
CA MET A 1 -21.46 52.55 73.99
C MET A 1 -20.64 52.53 72.76
N ASN A 2 -19.61 51.73 72.72
CA ASN A 2 -18.77 51.56 71.54
C ASN A 2 -19.18 50.24 70.82
N ARG A 3 -19.77 50.38 69.67
CA ARG A 3 -20.07 49.23 68.79
C ARG A 3 -18.94 49.10 67.74
N THR A 4 -18.10 48.12 67.90
CA THR A 4 -17.18 47.64 66.88
C THR A 4 -17.96 47.05 65.69
N PRO A 5 -17.65 47.41 64.44
CA PRO A 5 -18.28 46.81 63.28
C PRO A 5 -17.74 45.38 63.07
N PRO A 6 -18.57 44.46 62.55
CA PRO A 6 -18.15 43.08 62.36
C PRO A 6 -17.18 43.00 61.15
N VAL A 7 -16.00 42.45 61.42
CA VAL A 7 -15.06 42.01 60.41
C VAL A 7 -15.67 40.80 59.71
N LYS A 8 -16.11 40.95 58.47
CA LYS A 8 -16.63 39.91 57.59
C LYS A 8 -16.04 40.05 56.19
N PRO A 9 -16.16 39.04 55.45
CA PRO A 9 -15.62 37.67 55.39
C PRO A 9 -14.73 37.59 54.13
N PHE A 10 -13.57 38.23 54.15
CA PHE A 10 -12.57 38.05 53.07
C PHE A 10 -12.00 36.60 53.03
N LEU A 11 -12.14 35.83 54.12
CA LEU A 11 -11.64 34.49 54.17
C LEU A 11 -12.57 33.43 53.56
N ALA A 12 -13.87 33.74 53.39
CA ALA A 12 -14.80 32.82 52.72
C ALA A 12 -14.70 32.87 51.18
N ALA A 13 -14.30 34.00 50.63
CA ALA A 13 -14.07 34.13 49.18
C ALA A 13 -12.79 33.45 48.69
N ALA A 14 -11.81 33.22 49.56
CA ALA A 14 -10.60 32.47 49.24
C ALA A 14 -10.80 30.96 49.22
N ALA A 15 -11.82 30.44 49.91
CA ALA A 15 -12.12 28.98 49.94
C ALA A 15 -12.97 28.52 48.75
N ALA A 16 -13.56 29.40 47.99
CA ALA A 16 -14.31 29.16 46.77
C ALA A 16 -13.43 29.21 45.50
N ARG A 17 -12.08 29.15 45.63
CA ARG A 17 -11.23 28.71 44.55
C ARG A 17 -11.58 27.26 44.28
N VAL A 18 -12.59 27.07 43.43
CA VAL A 18 -12.87 25.77 42.77
C VAL A 18 -11.56 25.05 42.64
N ARG A 19 -11.37 23.93 43.35
CA ARG A 19 -10.24 23.03 43.19
C ARG A 19 -10.22 22.65 41.72
N ARG A 20 -9.46 23.38 40.90
CA ARG A 20 -9.24 23.00 39.49
C ARG A 20 -8.61 21.64 39.57
N PRO A 21 -9.25 20.59 38.99
CA PRO A 21 -8.65 19.27 39.06
C PRO A 21 -7.20 19.38 38.59
N GLU A 22 -6.29 18.75 39.33
CA GLU A 22 -4.86 18.73 39.01
C GLU A 22 -4.69 18.33 37.53
N PRO A 23 -3.73 18.90 36.80
CA PRO A 23 -3.53 18.60 35.37
C PRO A 23 -3.48 17.09 35.05
N TRP A 24 -3.05 16.28 36.01
CA TRP A 24 -3.00 14.82 35.92
C TRP A 24 -4.38 14.14 36.07
N LYS A 25 -5.37 14.79 36.68
CA LYS A 25 -6.74 14.24 36.84
C LYS A 25 -7.67 14.68 35.71
N ARG A 26 -7.23 15.65 34.90
CA ARG A 26 -8.00 16.13 33.74
C ARG A 26 -7.75 15.24 32.55
N GLY A 27 -8.77 15.07 31.70
CA GLY A 27 -8.61 14.40 30.40
C GLY A 27 -8.24 12.92 30.48
N ARG A 28 -8.62 12.20 31.53
CA ARG A 28 -8.38 10.75 31.66
C ARG A 28 -8.93 9.95 30.49
N VAL A 29 -10.06 10.35 29.94
CA VAL A 29 -10.64 9.74 28.75
C VAL A 29 -9.72 9.96 27.53
N LEU A 30 -9.19 11.18 27.35
CA LEU A 30 -8.23 11.45 26.27
C LEU A 30 -6.95 10.65 26.45
N ALA A 31 -6.46 10.50 27.68
CA ALA A 31 -5.30 9.66 27.96
C ALA A 31 -5.59 8.19 27.66
N ALA A 32 -6.75 7.67 28.03
CA ALA A 32 -7.16 6.31 27.69
C ALA A 32 -7.27 6.10 26.17
N LEU A 33 -7.87 7.06 25.45
CA LEU A 33 -7.97 7.00 23.98
C LEU A 33 -6.59 7.04 23.32
N ALA A 34 -5.66 7.87 23.81
CA ALA A 34 -4.29 7.92 23.31
C ALA A 34 -3.55 6.59 23.53
N LEU A 35 -3.68 5.99 24.72
CA LEU A 35 -3.10 4.68 25.01
C LEU A 35 -3.71 3.59 24.13
N LEU A 36 -5.04 3.58 23.97
CA LEU A 36 -5.73 2.62 23.11
C LEU A 36 -5.29 2.76 21.65
N LEU A 37 -5.16 3.98 21.14
CA LEU A 37 -4.64 4.24 19.80
C LEU A 37 -3.21 3.71 19.63
N GLY A 38 -2.33 4.01 20.59
CA GLY A 38 -0.96 3.53 20.56
C GLY A 38 -0.87 2.01 20.65
N LEU A 39 -1.66 1.38 21.51
CA LEU A 39 -1.74 -0.09 21.63
C LEU A 39 -2.33 -0.72 20.38
N LEU A 40 -3.37 -0.13 19.78
CA LEU A 40 -3.94 -0.61 18.52
C LEU A 40 -2.87 -0.66 17.42
N MET A 41 -2.09 0.42 17.25
CA MET A 41 -1.02 0.47 16.26
C MET A 41 0.16 -0.45 16.62
N LEU A 42 0.51 -0.58 17.89
CA LEU A 42 1.60 -1.44 18.35
C LEU A 42 1.28 -2.93 18.15
N LEU A 43 0.02 -3.30 18.42
CA LEU A 43 -0.45 -4.69 18.41
C LEU A 43 -1.32 -5.00 17.19
N HIS A 44 -1.21 -4.22 16.10
CA HIS A 44 -2.05 -4.41 14.92
C HIS A 44 -1.98 -5.83 14.36
N THR A 45 -0.81 -6.47 14.42
CA THR A 45 -0.61 -7.84 13.96
C THR A 45 -1.33 -8.89 14.80
N GLU A 46 -1.71 -8.58 16.04
CA GLU A 46 -2.45 -9.48 16.93
C GLU A 46 -3.97 -9.40 16.75
N ILE A 47 -4.47 -8.41 15.98
CA ILE A 47 -5.89 -8.25 15.72
C ILE A 47 -6.38 -9.43 14.87
N PRO A 48 -7.36 -10.24 15.35
CA PRO A 48 -7.77 -11.45 14.65
C PRO A 48 -8.55 -11.15 13.36
N ASN A 49 -8.27 -11.94 12.31
CA ASN A 49 -9.05 -11.91 11.06
C ASN A 49 -10.33 -12.76 11.12
N GLY A 50 -10.57 -13.49 12.19
CA GLY A 50 -11.78 -14.29 12.39
C GLY A 50 -13.08 -13.47 12.49
N LEU A 51 -12.99 -12.18 12.77
CA LEU A 51 -14.11 -11.24 12.82
C LEU A 51 -14.12 -10.35 11.58
N GLY A 52 -14.56 -10.87 10.45
CA GLY A 52 -14.71 -10.10 9.20
C GLY A 52 -13.40 -9.49 8.68
N ASN A 53 -12.27 -10.15 8.89
CA ASN A 53 -10.92 -9.70 8.49
C ASN A 53 -10.56 -8.32 9.06
N LEU A 54 -10.95 -8.04 10.29
CA LEU A 54 -10.71 -6.76 10.96
C LEU A 54 -9.21 -6.42 11.04
N GLY A 55 -8.33 -7.41 11.25
CA GLY A 55 -6.90 -7.23 11.24
C GLY A 55 -6.41 -6.64 9.91
N SER A 56 -6.73 -7.27 8.78
CA SER A 56 -6.38 -6.78 7.44
C SER A 56 -6.99 -5.40 7.14
N LEU A 57 -8.20 -5.12 7.61
CA LEU A 57 -8.80 -3.79 7.47
C LEU A 57 -7.99 -2.73 8.21
N VAL A 58 -7.62 -3.00 9.47
CA VAL A 58 -6.78 -2.10 10.28
C VAL A 58 -5.41 -1.90 9.62
N GLU A 59 -4.77 -2.97 9.15
CA GLU A 59 -3.46 -2.92 8.49
C GLU A 59 -3.50 -2.14 7.17
N THR A 60 -4.58 -2.25 6.40
CA THR A 60 -4.78 -1.47 5.16
C THR A 60 -4.83 0.04 5.42
N PHE A 61 -5.46 0.47 6.51
CA PHE A 61 -5.62 1.88 6.87
C PHE A 61 -4.73 2.35 8.02
N LEU A 62 -3.72 1.55 8.38
CA LEU A 62 -2.85 1.80 9.52
C LEU A 62 -2.15 3.18 9.48
N PRO A 63 -1.66 3.69 8.33
CA PRO A 63 -1.05 5.02 8.26
C PRO A 63 -1.98 6.15 8.70
N TRP A 64 -3.28 6.03 8.44
CA TRP A 64 -4.28 7.05 8.72
C TRP A 64 -4.60 7.22 10.21
N PHE A 65 -4.29 6.22 11.04
CA PHE A 65 -4.42 6.36 12.50
C PHE A 65 -3.52 7.48 13.05
N GLY A 66 -2.46 7.84 12.35
CA GLY A 66 -1.63 9.00 12.68
C GLY A 66 -2.39 10.32 12.73
N LEU A 67 -3.47 10.48 11.95
CA LEU A 67 -4.30 11.71 11.99
C LEU A 67 -5.06 11.89 13.30
N LEU A 68 -5.28 10.80 14.05
CA LEU A 68 -5.92 10.89 15.38
C LEU A 68 -4.99 11.51 16.43
N ILE A 69 -3.67 11.47 16.21
CA ILE A 69 -2.68 12.02 17.14
C ILE A 69 -2.85 13.54 17.31
N PRO A 70 -2.82 14.38 16.24
CA PRO A 70 -3.05 15.81 16.38
C PRO A 70 -4.46 16.14 16.91
N VAL A 71 -5.47 15.36 16.58
CA VAL A 71 -6.83 15.55 17.12
C VAL A 71 -6.86 15.38 18.64
N LEU A 72 -6.25 14.31 19.14
CA LEU A 72 -6.13 14.04 20.57
C LEU A 72 -5.22 15.08 21.27
N LEU A 73 -4.17 15.57 20.58
CA LEU A 73 -3.29 16.62 21.09
C LEU A 73 -4.04 17.94 21.30
N VAL A 74 -4.85 18.35 20.33
CA VAL A 74 -5.72 19.54 20.47
C VAL A 74 -6.65 19.38 21.68
N GLY A 75 -7.26 18.22 21.86
CA GLY A 75 -8.08 17.92 23.03
C GLY A 75 -7.31 17.97 24.36
N ALA A 76 -6.07 17.44 24.38
CA ALA A 76 -5.20 17.45 25.57
C ALA A 76 -4.80 18.89 25.94
N VAL A 77 -4.45 19.72 24.95
CA VAL A 77 -4.11 21.13 25.16
C VAL A 77 -5.34 21.91 25.66
N TRP A 78 -6.49 21.76 25.02
CA TRP A 78 -7.73 22.44 25.41
C TRP A 78 -8.12 22.10 26.86
N ARG A 79 -8.02 20.83 27.23
CA ARG A 79 -8.29 20.34 28.61
C ARG A 79 -7.15 20.61 29.58
N ARG A 80 -5.99 21.10 29.12
CA ARG A 80 -4.76 21.29 29.93
C ARG A 80 -4.43 20.01 30.69
N SER A 81 -4.42 18.87 29.99
CA SER A 81 -4.26 17.53 30.55
C SER A 81 -2.82 17.04 30.39
N ALA A 82 -2.07 16.99 31.48
CA ALA A 82 -0.72 16.40 31.48
C ALA A 82 -0.75 14.88 31.21
N SER A 83 -1.75 14.18 31.77
CA SER A 83 -1.90 12.73 31.55
C SER A 83 -2.14 12.38 30.09
N ALA A 84 -2.99 13.15 29.37
CA ALA A 84 -3.23 12.92 27.95
C ALA A 84 -1.99 13.27 27.10
N ALA A 85 -1.28 14.35 27.43
CA ALA A 85 -0.04 14.71 26.72
C ALA A 85 1.05 13.64 26.86
N VAL A 86 1.22 13.07 28.06
CA VAL A 86 2.16 11.97 28.27
C VAL A 86 1.71 10.69 27.56
N ALA A 87 0.40 10.37 27.62
CA ALA A 87 -0.14 9.18 26.96
C ALA A 87 0.03 9.23 25.43
N LEU A 88 0.00 10.42 24.82
CA LEU A 88 0.22 10.63 23.40
C LEU A 88 1.64 10.27 22.91
N LEU A 89 2.62 10.18 23.81
CA LEU A 89 3.96 9.73 23.43
C LEU A 89 3.94 8.33 22.83
N LEU A 90 3.07 7.45 23.33
CA LEU A 90 2.97 6.08 22.82
C LEU A 90 2.55 6.06 21.32
N PRO A 91 1.38 6.60 20.92
CA PRO A 91 0.99 6.57 19.52
C PRO A 91 1.94 7.36 18.61
N VAL A 92 2.55 8.45 19.10
CA VAL A 92 3.57 9.20 18.33
C VAL A 92 4.78 8.33 18.03
N VAL A 93 5.37 7.69 19.05
CA VAL A 93 6.55 6.85 18.88
C VAL A 93 6.25 5.65 17.99
N VAL A 94 5.13 4.97 18.22
CA VAL A 94 4.74 3.81 17.40
C VAL A 94 4.51 4.22 15.94
N TRP A 95 3.77 5.29 15.68
CA TRP A 95 3.49 5.75 14.34
C TRP A 95 4.76 6.21 13.60
N LEU A 96 5.64 6.95 14.27
CA LEU A 96 6.92 7.35 13.71
C LEU A 96 7.85 6.15 13.45
N ASN A 97 7.79 5.11 14.27
CA ASN A 97 8.54 3.88 14.03
C ASN A 97 8.04 3.14 12.79
N LEU A 98 6.72 3.07 12.60
CA LEU A 98 6.11 2.38 11.46
C LEU A 98 6.25 3.19 10.16
N PHE A 99 5.99 4.49 10.21
CA PHE A 99 5.79 5.32 9.02
C PHE A 99 6.70 6.55 8.92
N GLY A 100 7.48 6.84 9.95
CA GLY A 100 8.37 8.01 9.96
C GLY A 100 9.34 8.04 8.78
N GLY A 101 9.72 6.87 8.32
CA GLY A 101 10.53 6.74 7.11
C GLY A 101 9.84 7.16 5.82
N LEU A 102 8.51 7.20 5.78
CA LEU A 102 7.74 7.62 4.61
C LEU A 102 7.36 9.11 4.64
N LEU A 103 7.85 9.89 5.61
CA LEU A 103 7.58 11.33 5.71
C LEU A 103 8.47 12.20 4.83
N GLY A 104 9.42 11.61 4.13
CA GLY A 104 10.36 12.35 3.29
C GLY A 104 10.82 11.55 2.08
N ASP A 105 11.43 12.25 1.15
CA ASP A 105 12.05 11.65 -0.03
C ASP A 105 13.29 10.84 0.39
N ARG A 106 13.29 9.57 0.05
CA ARG A 106 14.39 8.62 0.25
C ARG A 106 15.12 8.29 -1.04
N SER A 107 14.76 8.95 -2.13
CA SER A 107 15.41 8.73 -3.41
C SER A 107 16.89 9.05 -3.33
N ARG A 108 17.66 8.27 -4.08
CA ARG A 108 19.08 8.45 -4.29
C ARG A 108 19.36 8.68 -5.77
N PRO A 109 20.35 9.47 -6.12
CA PRO A 109 20.78 9.57 -7.51
C PRO A 109 21.36 8.23 -7.97
N GLY A 110 21.03 7.83 -9.17
CA GLY A 110 21.46 6.55 -9.75
C GLY A 110 20.31 5.82 -10.40
N GLY A 111 20.50 4.53 -10.61
CA GLY A 111 19.52 3.65 -11.22
C GLY A 111 19.72 3.52 -12.73
N ASP A 112 19.95 2.28 -13.13
CA ASP A 112 20.29 1.93 -14.52
C ASP A 112 19.07 1.42 -15.29
N PHE A 113 17.99 1.11 -14.56
CA PHE A 113 16.80 0.51 -15.16
C PHE A 113 15.54 0.98 -14.43
N THR A 114 14.59 1.50 -15.18
CA THR A 114 13.32 2.00 -14.65
C THR A 114 12.21 1.00 -14.96
N VAL A 115 11.51 0.55 -13.92
CA VAL A 115 10.32 -0.28 -14.05
C VAL A 115 9.09 0.53 -13.66
N ALA A 116 7.98 0.32 -14.35
CA ALA A 116 6.70 0.95 -14.03
C ALA A 116 5.56 -0.07 -14.07
N GLU A 117 4.50 0.24 -13.39
CA GLU A 117 3.29 -0.58 -13.31
C GLU A 117 2.05 0.32 -13.34
N GLN A 118 0.99 -0.19 -13.98
CA GLN A 118 -0.32 0.45 -14.02
C GLN A 118 -1.43 -0.59 -14.02
N ASN A 119 -2.35 -0.49 -13.09
CA ASN A 119 -3.70 -1.01 -13.29
C ASN A 119 -4.41 -0.06 -14.26
N VAL A 120 -4.78 -0.57 -15.45
CA VAL A 120 -5.31 0.27 -16.54
C VAL A 120 -6.81 0.47 -16.47
N ASP A 121 -7.49 -0.11 -15.49
CA ASP A 121 -8.94 -0.14 -15.31
C ASP A 121 -9.66 -0.81 -16.50
N ALA A 122 -10.35 -1.90 -16.23
CA ALA A 122 -11.11 -2.65 -17.24
C ALA A 122 -12.20 -1.80 -17.91
N ASP A 123 -12.71 -0.79 -17.20
CA ASP A 123 -13.75 0.14 -17.65
C ASP A 123 -13.17 1.49 -18.12
N ASN A 124 -11.84 1.59 -18.33
CA ASN A 124 -11.16 2.82 -18.78
C ASN A 124 -11.78 3.38 -20.06
N PRO A 125 -12.27 4.63 -20.03
CA PRO A 125 -12.95 5.23 -21.21
C PRO A 125 -12.00 5.64 -22.33
N ASP A 126 -10.68 5.81 -22.05
CA ASP A 126 -9.65 6.18 -23.06
C ASP A 126 -8.37 5.34 -22.94
N PRO A 127 -8.39 4.06 -23.29
CA PRO A 127 -7.20 3.21 -23.30
C PRO A 127 -6.08 3.75 -24.21
N ALA A 128 -6.45 4.45 -25.29
CA ALA A 128 -5.47 5.04 -26.21
C ALA A 128 -4.74 6.24 -25.59
N GLY A 129 -5.43 7.06 -24.79
CA GLY A 129 -4.82 8.12 -23.99
C GLY A 129 -3.86 7.56 -22.98
N THR A 130 -4.33 6.59 -22.19
CA THR A 130 -3.51 5.89 -21.19
C THR A 130 -2.24 5.29 -21.83
N ALA A 131 -2.35 4.63 -22.97
CA ALA A 131 -1.18 4.08 -23.69
C ALA A 131 -0.19 5.18 -24.10
N ARG A 132 -0.66 6.34 -24.58
CA ARG A 132 0.20 7.48 -24.94
C ARG A 132 0.95 8.03 -23.73
N ASP A 133 0.26 8.21 -22.61
CA ASP A 133 0.85 8.73 -21.37
C ASP A 133 1.92 7.76 -20.83
N LEU A 134 1.63 6.47 -20.81
CA LEU A 134 2.56 5.43 -20.39
C LEU A 134 3.76 5.28 -21.33
N ALA A 135 3.58 5.49 -22.66
CA ALA A 135 4.69 5.48 -23.62
C ALA A 135 5.72 6.59 -23.34
N THR A 136 5.33 7.67 -22.65
CA THR A 136 6.21 8.79 -22.29
C THR A 136 6.74 8.71 -20.85
N SER A 137 6.39 7.67 -20.11
CA SER A 137 6.80 7.50 -18.70
C SER A 137 8.32 7.40 -18.48
N GLY A 138 9.06 7.08 -19.54
CA GLY A 138 10.52 6.86 -19.50
C GLY A 138 10.93 5.48 -18.99
N ALA A 139 10.00 4.62 -18.57
CA ALA A 139 10.29 3.29 -18.08
C ALA A 139 10.98 2.42 -19.15
N ASP A 140 11.85 1.51 -18.71
CA ASP A 140 12.48 0.50 -19.56
C ASP A 140 11.64 -0.77 -19.63
N LEU A 141 10.84 -0.99 -18.58
CA LEU A 141 9.85 -2.05 -18.46
C LEU A 141 8.56 -1.50 -17.87
N LEU A 142 7.44 -1.84 -18.51
CA LEU A 142 6.10 -1.46 -18.09
C LEU A 142 5.26 -2.72 -17.91
N ALA A 143 4.67 -2.87 -16.74
CA ALA A 143 3.67 -3.89 -16.44
C ALA A 143 2.27 -3.27 -16.50
N LEU A 144 1.33 -3.94 -17.13
CA LEU A 144 -0.07 -3.55 -17.16
C LEU A 144 -0.94 -4.66 -16.59
N VAL A 145 -1.90 -4.30 -15.79
CA VAL A 145 -2.91 -5.20 -15.24
C VAL A 145 -4.33 -4.68 -15.52
N GLU A 146 -5.33 -5.51 -15.38
CA GLU A 146 -6.73 -5.27 -15.81
C GLU A 146 -6.91 -5.07 -17.33
N LEU A 147 -6.05 -5.67 -18.11
CA LEU A 147 -6.23 -5.70 -19.56
C LEU A 147 -7.49 -6.48 -19.94
N THR A 148 -8.34 -5.87 -20.77
CA THR A 148 -9.46 -6.55 -21.37
C THR A 148 -9.12 -7.01 -22.79
N PRO A 149 -9.77 -8.08 -23.32
CA PRO A 149 -9.52 -8.51 -24.68
C PRO A 149 -9.74 -7.39 -25.73
N GLN A 150 -10.70 -6.48 -25.46
CA GLN A 150 -11.03 -5.35 -26.32
C GLN A 150 -9.95 -4.27 -26.30
N ALA A 151 -9.35 -3.99 -25.14
CA ALA A 151 -8.36 -2.94 -24.95
C ALA A 151 -6.93 -3.39 -25.27
N THR A 152 -6.63 -4.69 -25.18
CA THR A 152 -5.27 -5.23 -25.35
C THR A 152 -4.62 -4.77 -26.66
N GLY A 153 -5.30 -4.89 -27.80
CA GLY A 153 -4.77 -4.45 -29.09
C GLY A 153 -4.54 -2.94 -29.19
N ILE A 154 -5.25 -2.13 -28.38
CA ILE A 154 -5.03 -0.67 -28.31
C ILE A 154 -3.71 -0.40 -27.57
N TYR A 155 -3.47 -1.07 -26.44
CA TYR A 155 -2.20 -0.95 -25.70
C TYR A 155 -1.02 -1.49 -26.51
N GLU A 156 -1.14 -2.65 -27.16
CA GLU A 156 -0.09 -3.20 -28.03
C GLU A 156 0.31 -2.20 -29.11
N LYS A 157 -0.66 -1.63 -29.82
CA LYS A 157 -0.41 -0.63 -30.87
C LYS A 157 0.15 0.68 -30.31
N GLY A 158 -0.41 1.18 -29.19
CA GLY A 158 -0.01 2.45 -28.61
C GLY A 158 1.39 2.44 -28.02
N LEU A 159 1.83 1.30 -27.49
CA LEU A 159 3.11 1.12 -26.82
C LEU A 159 4.21 0.58 -27.74
N ALA A 160 3.88 0.04 -28.93
CA ALA A 160 4.83 -0.67 -29.81
C ALA A 160 6.09 0.14 -30.17
N LYS A 161 5.97 1.47 -30.32
CA LYS A 161 7.11 2.34 -30.65
C LYS A 161 8.08 2.51 -29.51
N ALA A 162 7.55 2.59 -28.26
CA ALA A 162 8.36 2.78 -27.06
C ALA A 162 8.94 1.46 -26.53
N TYR A 163 8.19 0.36 -26.74
CA TYR A 163 8.52 -0.96 -26.22
C TYR A 163 8.41 -2.01 -27.34
N PRO A 164 9.53 -2.35 -28.01
CA PRO A 164 9.52 -3.29 -29.13
C PRO A 164 9.22 -4.73 -28.72
N TYR A 165 9.34 -5.07 -27.44
CA TYR A 165 9.06 -6.40 -26.91
C TYR A 165 7.88 -6.35 -25.95
N HIS A 166 6.92 -7.23 -26.12
CA HIS A 166 5.81 -7.37 -25.20
C HIS A 166 5.29 -8.80 -25.12
N THR A 167 4.59 -9.10 -24.06
CA THR A 167 3.86 -10.35 -23.87
C THR A 167 2.63 -10.11 -23.01
N VAL A 168 1.53 -10.74 -23.36
CA VAL A 168 0.26 -10.68 -22.61
C VAL A 168 -0.19 -12.08 -22.26
N GLN A 169 -0.63 -12.28 -21.04
CA GLN A 169 -1.15 -13.56 -20.52
C GLN A 169 -2.45 -13.30 -19.75
N GLY A 170 -3.58 -13.51 -20.40
CA GLY A 170 -4.89 -13.19 -19.82
C GLY A 170 -5.10 -11.69 -19.65
N THR A 171 -5.21 -11.23 -18.41
CA THR A 171 -5.47 -9.81 -18.10
C THR A 171 -4.23 -9.04 -17.65
N VAL A 172 -3.04 -9.62 -17.79
CA VAL A 172 -1.78 -8.98 -17.40
C VAL A 172 -0.76 -9.03 -18.55
N GLY A 173 0.07 -8.00 -18.64
CA GLY A 173 1.07 -7.92 -19.70
C GLY A 173 2.34 -7.19 -19.27
N VAL A 174 3.41 -7.42 -20.05
CA VAL A 174 4.70 -6.75 -19.91
C VAL A 174 5.11 -6.17 -21.26
N TRP A 175 5.52 -4.93 -21.25
CA TRP A 175 6.13 -4.20 -22.35
C TRP A 175 7.56 -3.82 -21.95
N SER A 176 8.53 -4.05 -22.82
CA SER A 176 9.95 -3.87 -22.49
C SER A 176 10.74 -3.31 -23.68
N LYS A 177 11.74 -2.48 -23.37
CA LYS A 177 12.77 -2.07 -24.34
C LYS A 177 13.78 -3.19 -24.62
N ALA A 178 13.92 -4.14 -23.69
CA ALA A 178 14.82 -5.30 -23.80
C ALA A 178 14.03 -6.58 -24.10
N ALA A 179 14.71 -7.57 -24.71
CA ALA A 179 14.08 -8.83 -25.12
C ALA A 179 13.51 -9.62 -23.94
N LEU A 180 12.35 -10.24 -24.16
CA LEU A 180 11.63 -11.09 -23.21
C LEU A 180 11.83 -12.57 -23.56
N SER A 181 11.93 -13.41 -22.54
CA SER A 181 12.03 -14.87 -22.68
C SER A 181 11.38 -15.58 -21.49
N ASP A 182 11.20 -16.88 -21.60
CA ASP A 182 10.66 -17.75 -20.53
C ASP A 182 9.33 -17.25 -19.93
N THR A 183 8.48 -16.68 -20.78
CA THR A 183 7.17 -16.20 -20.36
C THR A 183 6.24 -17.38 -20.08
N ARG A 184 5.61 -17.34 -18.92
CA ARG A 184 4.60 -18.33 -18.52
C ARG A 184 3.56 -17.72 -17.59
N PRO A 185 2.32 -18.20 -17.65
CA PRO A 185 1.29 -17.81 -16.69
C PRO A 185 1.62 -18.36 -15.30
N ILE A 186 1.14 -17.67 -14.27
CA ILE A 186 1.16 -18.12 -12.87
C ILE A 186 -0.30 -18.23 -12.42
N ASP A 187 -0.72 -19.41 -12.00
CA ASP A 187 -2.05 -19.59 -11.41
C ASP A 187 -2.06 -19.03 -10.00
N ILE A 188 -2.74 -17.91 -9.85
CA ILE A 188 -2.95 -17.23 -8.57
C ILE A 188 -4.43 -17.26 -8.13
N MET A 189 -5.30 -17.84 -8.94
CA MET A 189 -6.73 -17.85 -8.64
C MET A 189 -7.18 -19.12 -7.92
N ASP A 190 -6.34 -20.17 -7.94
CA ASP A 190 -6.57 -21.47 -7.32
C ASP A 190 -8.01 -21.96 -7.52
N TYR A 191 -8.38 -22.21 -8.78
CA TYR A 191 -9.71 -22.67 -9.13
C TYR A 191 -10.05 -24.05 -8.58
N GLY A 192 -9.06 -24.72 -7.93
CA GLY A 192 -9.23 -26.03 -7.32
C GLY A 192 -9.84 -27.06 -8.30
N PRO A 193 -10.87 -27.81 -7.87
CA PRO A 193 -11.51 -28.80 -8.74
C PRO A 193 -12.13 -28.23 -10.02
N LEU A 194 -12.46 -26.93 -10.05
CA LEU A 194 -13.02 -26.25 -11.22
C LEU A 194 -11.96 -26.00 -12.31
N ALA A 195 -10.68 -25.99 -11.97
CA ALA A 195 -9.59 -25.83 -12.94
C ALA A 195 -9.65 -26.95 -14.01
N ALA A 196 -9.95 -28.18 -13.59
CA ALA A 196 -10.05 -29.33 -14.49
C ALA A 196 -11.23 -29.27 -15.48
N THR A 197 -12.18 -28.34 -15.27
CA THR A 197 -13.36 -28.19 -16.15
C THR A 197 -13.25 -27.03 -17.12
N LYS A 198 -12.22 -26.16 -16.97
CA LYS A 198 -11.94 -25.06 -17.90
C LYS A 198 -11.13 -25.54 -19.09
N SER A 199 -11.45 -25.04 -20.28
CA SER A 199 -10.55 -25.19 -21.42
C SER A 199 -9.29 -24.36 -21.21
N SER A 200 -8.18 -24.76 -21.86
CA SER A 200 -6.92 -23.99 -21.81
C SER A 200 -7.11 -22.52 -22.22
N ASP A 201 -7.99 -22.27 -23.19
CA ASP A 201 -8.27 -20.90 -23.66
C ASP A 201 -9.02 -20.08 -22.61
N GLN A 202 -9.92 -20.70 -21.84
CA GLN A 202 -10.63 -20.05 -20.72
C GLN A 202 -9.71 -19.79 -19.54
N GLU A 203 -8.78 -20.70 -19.24
CA GLU A 203 -7.75 -20.48 -18.23
C GLU A 203 -6.84 -19.31 -18.61
N MET A 204 -6.38 -19.27 -19.85
CA MET A 204 -5.53 -18.20 -20.36
C MET A 204 -6.26 -16.85 -20.35
N ALA A 205 -7.52 -16.80 -20.77
CA ALA A 205 -8.32 -15.58 -20.77
C ALA A 205 -8.59 -15.00 -19.37
N SER A 206 -8.59 -15.86 -18.35
CA SER A 206 -8.80 -15.45 -16.96
C SER A 206 -7.51 -15.34 -16.14
N ASN A 207 -6.35 -15.61 -16.74
CA ASN A 207 -5.08 -15.53 -16.04
C ASN A 207 -4.78 -14.10 -15.56
N ARG A 208 -4.31 -13.96 -14.34
CA ARG A 208 -4.06 -12.67 -13.66
C ARG A 208 -2.62 -12.52 -13.17
N ALA A 209 -1.74 -13.42 -13.53
CA ALA A 209 -0.32 -13.27 -13.23
C ALA A 209 0.56 -13.98 -14.26
N LEU A 210 1.74 -13.43 -14.49
CA LEU A 210 2.75 -14.02 -15.35
C LEU A 210 4.14 -13.90 -14.73
N ARG A 211 5.03 -14.74 -15.22
CA ARG A 211 6.47 -14.61 -15.02
C ARG A 211 7.14 -14.53 -16.40
N THR A 212 8.10 -13.63 -16.53
CA THR A 212 8.96 -13.54 -17.71
C THR A 212 10.40 -13.20 -17.32
N THR A 213 11.33 -13.34 -18.22
CA THR A 213 12.74 -12.94 -18.02
C THR A 213 13.08 -11.85 -19.02
N VAL A 214 13.67 -10.76 -18.56
CA VAL A 214 14.14 -9.61 -19.35
C VAL A 214 15.65 -9.72 -19.51
N ALA A 215 16.14 -9.63 -20.74
CA ALA A 215 17.57 -9.64 -21.05
C ALA A 215 18.13 -8.22 -20.89
N THR A 216 18.64 -7.88 -19.72
CA THR A 216 19.27 -6.57 -19.46
C THR A 216 20.79 -6.62 -19.72
N ASP A 217 21.43 -5.46 -19.87
CA ASP A 217 22.89 -5.35 -20.04
C ASP A 217 23.65 -5.88 -18.81
N HIS A 218 22.97 -5.98 -17.65
CA HIS A 218 23.53 -6.52 -16.41
C HIS A 218 23.18 -8.00 -16.19
N GLY A 219 22.64 -8.67 -17.20
CA GLY A 219 22.20 -10.05 -17.16
C GLY A 219 20.68 -10.18 -16.93
N PRO A 220 20.18 -11.41 -16.75
CA PRO A 220 18.75 -11.68 -16.70
C PRO A 220 18.10 -11.10 -15.45
N LEU A 221 16.96 -10.43 -15.65
CA LEU A 221 16.05 -9.96 -14.62
C LEU A 221 14.74 -10.76 -14.72
N THR A 222 14.37 -11.46 -13.68
CA THR A 222 13.08 -12.13 -13.59
C THR A 222 12.01 -11.14 -13.17
N VAL A 223 10.94 -11.08 -13.93
CA VAL A 223 9.81 -10.19 -13.72
C VAL A 223 8.56 -11.00 -13.46
N TYR A 224 7.89 -10.71 -12.37
CA TYR A 224 6.54 -11.16 -12.07
C TYR A 224 5.58 -10.00 -12.23
N VAL A 225 4.45 -10.24 -12.87
CA VAL A 225 3.32 -9.29 -12.90
C VAL A 225 2.12 -10.01 -12.34
N ALA A 226 1.40 -9.36 -11.42
CA ALA A 226 0.23 -9.97 -10.80
C ALA A 226 -0.84 -8.93 -10.50
N HIS A 227 -2.10 -9.33 -10.75
CA HIS A 227 -3.29 -8.61 -10.29
C HIS A 227 -4.05 -9.53 -9.33
N LEU A 228 -3.93 -9.27 -8.03
CA LEU A 228 -4.58 -10.07 -6.99
C LEU A 228 -6.09 -9.73 -6.90
N GLY A 229 -6.83 -10.59 -6.24
CA GLY A 229 -8.27 -10.41 -6.08
C GLY A 229 -8.61 -9.13 -5.32
N SER A 230 -9.59 -8.36 -5.80
CA SER A 230 -10.01 -7.10 -5.19
C SER A 230 -10.55 -7.31 -3.78
N VAL A 231 -10.18 -6.38 -2.89
CA VAL A 231 -10.71 -6.31 -1.52
C VAL A 231 -11.92 -5.39 -1.47
N ARG A 232 -12.88 -5.67 -0.59
CA ARG A 232 -14.09 -4.88 -0.46
C ARG A 232 -14.76 -5.06 0.90
N VAL A 233 -15.44 -4.04 1.36
CA VAL A 233 -16.31 -4.15 2.54
C VAL A 233 -17.67 -4.73 2.11
N VAL A 234 -18.06 -5.84 2.69
CA VAL A 234 -19.36 -6.49 2.41
C VAL A 234 -20.25 -6.51 3.65
N PRO A 235 -21.54 -6.20 3.52
CA PRO A 235 -22.48 -6.32 4.62
C PRO A 235 -22.44 -7.75 5.18
N ARG A 236 -22.38 -7.91 6.50
CA ARG A 236 -22.32 -9.20 7.22
C ARG A 236 -21.01 -10.01 7.04
N GLY A 237 -20.15 -9.71 6.06
CA GLY A 237 -18.88 -10.41 5.81
C GLY A 237 -17.63 -9.63 6.23
N GLY A 238 -17.80 -8.34 6.55
CA GLY A 238 -16.67 -7.47 6.89
C GLY A 238 -15.78 -7.13 5.70
N PHE A 239 -14.48 -7.10 5.90
CA PHE A 239 -13.49 -6.80 4.87
C PHE A 239 -13.15 -8.08 4.09
N TRP A 240 -13.71 -8.22 2.89
CA TRP A 240 -13.53 -9.41 2.06
C TRP A 240 -12.13 -9.42 1.44
N THR A 241 -11.32 -10.43 1.78
CA THR A 241 -9.93 -10.58 1.31
C THR A 241 -9.63 -12.00 0.81
N ALA A 242 -10.63 -12.88 0.71
CA ALA A 242 -10.38 -14.31 0.51
C ALA A 242 -9.65 -14.61 -0.80
N SER A 243 -10.12 -14.06 -1.93
CA SER A 243 -9.46 -14.28 -3.24
C SER A 243 -8.05 -13.67 -3.28
N ARG A 244 -7.86 -12.47 -2.70
CA ARG A 244 -6.54 -11.87 -2.57
C ARG A 244 -5.59 -12.78 -1.79
N ASN A 245 -6.01 -13.27 -0.64
CA ASN A 245 -5.16 -14.08 0.23
C ASN A 245 -4.76 -15.41 -0.42
N ILE A 246 -5.67 -16.06 -1.18
CA ILE A 246 -5.34 -17.23 -1.99
C ILE A 246 -4.26 -16.88 -3.02
N GLY A 247 -4.44 -15.77 -3.75
CA GLY A 247 -3.48 -15.30 -4.75
C GLY A 247 -2.12 -14.96 -4.16
N VAL A 248 -2.08 -14.26 -3.02
CA VAL A 248 -0.82 -13.97 -2.30
C VAL A 248 -0.06 -15.24 -1.96
N GLN A 249 -0.74 -16.28 -1.46
CA GLN A 249 -0.10 -17.54 -1.13
C GLN A 249 0.44 -18.27 -2.37
N ALA A 250 -0.31 -18.29 -3.46
CA ALA A 250 0.11 -18.92 -4.71
C ALA A 250 1.31 -18.18 -5.33
N LEU A 251 1.25 -16.85 -5.38
CA LEU A 251 2.35 -15.99 -5.84
C LEU A 251 3.59 -16.16 -4.96
N GLY A 252 3.41 -16.17 -3.63
CA GLY A 252 4.47 -16.38 -2.66
C GLY A 252 5.19 -17.74 -2.85
N ARG A 253 4.44 -18.82 -3.12
CA ARG A 253 5.02 -20.13 -3.45
C ARG A 253 5.83 -20.06 -4.75
N SER A 254 5.31 -19.40 -5.80
CA SER A 254 6.02 -19.26 -7.08
C SER A 254 7.32 -18.47 -6.93
N VAL A 255 7.31 -17.36 -6.20
CA VAL A 255 8.50 -16.54 -5.92
C VAL A 255 9.50 -17.30 -5.03
N ALA A 256 9.01 -18.11 -4.09
CA ALA A 256 9.86 -18.91 -3.21
C ALA A 256 10.59 -20.05 -3.96
N ALA A 257 9.93 -20.63 -4.96
CA ALA A 257 10.50 -21.71 -5.79
C ALA A 257 11.45 -21.17 -6.87
N ASP A 258 11.44 -19.86 -7.16
CA ASP A 258 12.29 -19.27 -8.18
C ASP A 258 13.72 -19.04 -7.67
N ALA A 259 14.68 -19.76 -8.30
CA ALA A 259 16.10 -19.65 -7.99
C ALA A 259 16.78 -18.40 -8.55
N SER A 260 16.05 -17.55 -9.28
CA SER A 260 16.58 -16.32 -9.86
C SER A 260 17.12 -15.40 -8.77
N ARG A 261 18.32 -14.89 -8.98
CA ARG A 261 18.96 -13.98 -8.01
C ARG A 261 18.29 -12.60 -8.01
N ARG A 262 17.87 -12.13 -9.20
CA ARG A 262 17.29 -10.79 -9.42
C ARG A 262 15.84 -10.95 -9.82
N VAL A 263 14.97 -10.43 -9.01
CA VAL A 263 13.52 -10.53 -9.18
C VAL A 263 12.88 -9.17 -8.95
N VAL A 264 11.97 -8.79 -9.82
CA VAL A 264 11.03 -7.69 -9.63
C VAL A 264 9.61 -8.23 -9.75
N LEU A 265 8.78 -7.94 -8.79
CA LEU A 265 7.34 -8.19 -8.81
C LEU A 265 6.63 -6.84 -8.90
N LEU A 266 5.78 -6.70 -9.92
CA LEU A 266 4.97 -5.51 -10.17
C LEU A 266 3.49 -5.91 -10.21
N GLY A 267 2.62 -5.01 -9.79
CA GLY A 267 1.18 -5.21 -9.99
C GLY A 267 0.30 -4.60 -8.92
N ASP A 268 -0.98 -4.62 -9.20
CA ASP A 268 -2.02 -4.35 -8.22
C ASP A 268 -2.19 -5.58 -7.32
N LEU A 269 -1.61 -5.49 -6.14
CA LEU A 269 -1.68 -6.55 -5.14
C LEU A 269 -2.92 -6.44 -4.23
N ASN A 270 -3.75 -5.41 -4.45
CA ASN A 270 -4.97 -5.17 -3.68
C ASN A 270 -4.74 -5.20 -2.16
N GLY A 271 -3.58 -4.68 -1.74
CA GLY A 271 -3.20 -4.62 -0.33
C GLY A 271 -1.88 -3.92 -0.07
N SER A 272 -1.73 -3.42 1.15
CA SER A 272 -0.49 -2.84 1.66
C SER A 272 0.51 -3.95 2.03
N THR A 273 1.80 -3.67 1.88
CA THR A 273 2.88 -4.53 2.37
C THR A 273 2.87 -4.67 3.90
N ASP A 274 2.15 -3.80 4.60
CA ASP A 274 1.96 -3.87 6.06
C ASP A 274 0.92 -4.96 6.46
N ASP A 275 0.06 -5.41 5.53
CA ASP A 275 -0.89 -6.49 5.81
C ASP A 275 -0.14 -7.82 5.95
N ARG A 276 -0.33 -8.49 7.07
CA ARG A 276 0.27 -9.80 7.40
C ARG A 276 0.06 -10.88 6.33
N ALA A 277 -0.96 -10.75 5.50
CA ALA A 277 -1.20 -11.67 4.39
C ALA A 277 -0.02 -11.69 3.40
N PHE A 278 0.73 -10.59 3.30
CA PHE A 278 1.89 -10.46 2.41
C PHE A 278 3.21 -10.96 3.03
N ALA A 279 3.23 -11.43 4.27
CA ALA A 279 4.46 -11.84 4.97
C ALA A 279 5.32 -12.83 4.16
N ALA A 280 4.71 -13.76 3.42
CA ALA A 280 5.43 -14.70 2.57
C ALA A 280 6.16 -14.03 1.39
N LEU A 281 5.64 -12.93 0.87
CA LEU A 281 6.27 -12.11 -0.17
C LEU A 281 7.29 -11.16 0.43
N THR A 282 6.93 -10.40 1.47
CA THR A 282 7.77 -9.36 2.07
C THR A 282 8.97 -9.90 2.82
N SER A 283 8.94 -11.18 3.25
CA SER A 283 10.11 -11.88 3.78
C SER A 283 11.19 -12.19 2.71
N ARG A 284 10.85 -12.09 1.43
CA ARG A 284 11.72 -12.45 0.30
C ARG A 284 11.98 -11.30 -0.67
N LEU A 285 11.06 -10.37 -0.74
CA LEU A 285 11.09 -9.20 -1.61
C LEU A 285 10.94 -7.94 -0.76
N ARG A 286 11.71 -6.91 -1.08
CA ARG A 286 11.66 -5.60 -0.42
C ARG A 286 10.82 -4.63 -1.25
N SER A 287 9.95 -3.87 -0.62
CA SER A 287 9.20 -2.80 -1.26
C SER A 287 10.15 -1.69 -1.73
N ALA A 288 10.03 -1.31 -3.02
CA ALA A 288 10.79 -0.20 -3.57
C ALA A 288 10.36 1.13 -2.93
N GLN A 289 9.05 1.31 -2.68
CA GLN A 289 8.53 2.50 -2.02
C GLN A 289 9.06 2.65 -0.59
N ASP A 290 9.08 1.56 0.18
CA ASP A 290 9.58 1.60 1.56
C ASP A 290 11.10 1.79 1.62
N ALA A 291 11.82 1.40 0.57
CA ALA A 291 13.28 1.51 0.52
C ALA A 291 13.78 2.87 0.02
N ALA A 292 13.14 3.42 -1.02
CA ALA A 292 13.62 4.59 -1.76
C ALA A 292 12.48 5.48 -2.29
N GLY A 293 11.30 5.44 -1.66
CA GLY A 293 10.15 6.21 -2.10
C GLY A 293 10.11 7.63 -1.56
N ASP A 294 9.34 8.46 -2.25
CA ASP A 294 8.88 9.76 -1.77
C ASP A 294 7.45 9.63 -1.26
N GLY A 295 7.25 9.89 0.03
CA GLY A 295 5.97 9.80 0.71
C GLY A 295 5.40 8.38 0.82
N PHE A 296 4.10 8.29 1.03
CA PHE A 296 3.36 7.03 1.24
C PHE A 296 3.15 6.21 -0.04
N GLY A 297 3.23 6.85 -1.21
CA GLY A 297 3.02 6.19 -2.49
C GLY A 297 1.60 5.65 -2.67
N PHE A 298 0.59 6.34 -2.16
CA PHE A 298 -0.81 5.93 -2.33
C PHE A 298 -1.23 6.02 -3.79
N THR A 299 -1.99 5.04 -4.27
CA THR A 299 -2.35 4.90 -5.68
C THR A 299 -3.85 4.84 -5.93
N TRP A 300 -4.64 4.41 -4.96
CA TRP A 300 -6.09 4.21 -5.13
C TRP A 300 -6.93 4.91 -4.06
N PRO A 301 -8.11 5.44 -4.43
CA PRO A 301 -8.56 5.74 -5.81
C PRO A 301 -7.78 6.93 -6.40
N ALA A 302 -7.54 6.96 -7.71
CA ALA A 302 -6.68 7.97 -8.36
C ALA A 302 -7.11 9.41 -8.07
N ALA A 303 -8.41 9.67 -7.95
CA ALA A 303 -8.95 11.00 -7.64
C ALA A 303 -8.61 11.52 -6.24
N PHE A 304 -8.41 10.64 -5.26
CA PHE A 304 -8.03 10.94 -3.88
C PHE A 304 -7.34 9.73 -3.24
N PRO A 305 -6.05 9.53 -3.52
CA PRO A 305 -5.36 8.31 -3.12
C PRO A 305 -5.24 8.17 -1.61
N VAL A 306 -5.69 7.03 -1.08
CA VAL A 306 -5.71 6.73 0.36
C VAL A 306 -5.05 5.41 0.72
N VAL A 307 -4.79 4.54 -0.27
CA VAL A 307 -4.11 3.24 -0.07
C VAL A 307 -3.12 2.98 -1.19
N ARG A 308 -2.09 2.21 -0.90
CA ARG A 308 -1.08 1.75 -1.86
C ARG A 308 -1.37 0.30 -2.22
N PHE A 309 -2.14 0.08 -3.28
CA PHE A 309 -2.46 -1.25 -3.79
C PHE A 309 -1.48 -1.70 -4.86
N ASP A 310 -0.97 -0.75 -5.63
CA ASP A 310 -0.01 -0.97 -6.71
C ASP A 310 1.41 -0.99 -6.11
N GLN A 311 2.14 -2.07 -6.35
CA GLN A 311 3.38 -2.38 -5.66
C GLN A 311 4.50 -2.71 -6.64
N ILE A 312 5.71 -2.31 -6.27
CA ILE A 312 6.97 -2.76 -6.88
C ILE A 312 7.82 -3.37 -5.76
N LEU A 313 8.01 -4.69 -5.82
CA LEU A 313 8.80 -5.43 -4.83
C LEU A 313 10.02 -6.04 -5.51
N VAL A 314 11.18 -5.99 -4.86
CA VAL A 314 12.45 -6.39 -5.48
C VAL A 314 13.26 -7.36 -4.61
N ARG A 315 14.09 -8.16 -5.29
CA ARG A 315 15.13 -9.01 -4.68
C ARG A 315 16.37 -9.00 -5.56
N GLY A 316 17.57 -8.83 -4.95
CA GLY A 316 18.86 -8.89 -5.65
C GLY A 316 19.13 -7.72 -6.59
N VAL A 317 18.34 -6.66 -6.50
CA VAL A 317 18.54 -5.33 -7.05
C VAL A 317 18.21 -4.29 -5.98
N GLU A 318 18.80 -3.09 -6.07
CA GLU A 318 18.58 -2.01 -5.11
C GLU A 318 17.66 -0.95 -5.72
N PRO A 319 16.54 -0.58 -5.06
CA PRO A 319 15.77 0.60 -5.45
C PRO A 319 16.54 1.87 -5.11
N ASP A 320 16.72 2.75 -6.09
CA ASP A 320 17.29 4.08 -5.89
C ASP A 320 16.22 5.17 -5.78
N SER A 321 15.10 4.98 -6.42
CA SER A 321 13.92 5.84 -6.26
C SER A 321 12.64 5.07 -6.55
N SER A 322 11.54 5.49 -5.91
CA SER A 322 10.19 4.99 -6.20
C SER A 322 9.20 6.13 -6.05
N TRP A 323 8.30 6.28 -7.01
CA TRP A 323 7.35 7.40 -7.05
C TRP A 323 6.06 7.03 -7.74
N VAL A 324 5.04 7.82 -7.49
CA VAL A 324 3.76 7.75 -8.19
C VAL A 324 3.82 8.64 -9.43
N LEU A 325 3.37 8.12 -10.56
CA LEU A 325 3.29 8.86 -11.81
C LEU A 325 1.96 9.66 -11.91
N PRO A 326 1.87 10.63 -12.82
CA PRO A 326 0.62 11.33 -13.08
C PRO A 326 -0.52 10.40 -13.49
N SER A 327 -1.76 10.79 -13.19
CA SER A 327 -2.97 10.03 -13.57
C SER A 327 -3.07 9.89 -15.09
N THR A 328 -3.48 8.71 -15.55
CA THR A 328 -3.62 8.32 -16.96
C THR A 328 -5.07 8.10 -17.39
N GLY A 329 -6.05 8.45 -16.54
CA GLY A 329 -7.46 8.18 -16.77
C GLY A 329 -8.00 6.88 -16.17
N SER A 330 -7.13 6.03 -15.60
CA SER A 330 -7.51 4.90 -14.76
C SER A 330 -7.96 5.36 -13.36
N ASP A 331 -8.69 4.51 -12.66
CA ASP A 331 -9.03 4.71 -11.23
C ASP A 331 -7.86 4.39 -10.29
N HIS A 332 -6.72 3.91 -10.82
CA HIS A 332 -5.43 3.78 -10.14
C HIS A 332 -4.39 4.76 -10.69
N LEU A 333 -3.47 5.23 -9.84
CA LEU A 333 -2.28 5.95 -10.26
C LEU A 333 -1.15 4.97 -10.59
N PRO A 334 -0.39 5.19 -11.69
CA PRO A 334 0.76 4.36 -11.99
C PRO A 334 1.88 4.56 -10.99
N VAL A 335 2.69 3.53 -10.79
CA VAL A 335 3.89 3.57 -9.96
C VAL A 335 5.14 3.24 -10.77
N ALA A 336 6.25 3.85 -10.39
CA ALA A 336 7.54 3.57 -10.99
C ALA A 336 8.62 3.43 -9.93
N ALA A 337 9.65 2.66 -10.26
CA ALA A 337 10.88 2.58 -9.47
C ALA A 337 12.10 2.51 -10.38
N ARG A 338 13.18 3.15 -9.97
CA ARG A 338 14.49 3.04 -10.59
C ARG A 338 15.34 2.12 -9.73
N ILE A 339 15.99 1.17 -10.39
CA ILE A 339 16.77 0.13 -9.73
C ILE A 339 18.20 0.11 -10.24
N THR A 340 19.13 -0.28 -9.37
CA THR A 340 20.55 -0.55 -9.64
C THR A 340 20.85 -2.03 -9.34
N TRP A 341 21.92 -2.55 -10.00
CA TRP A 341 22.33 -3.96 -9.99
C TRP A 341 23.34 -4.32 -8.90
#